data_9adfe1d43c50713611f947f4c75f4531
#
_entry.id   9adfe1d43c50713611f947f4c75f4531
#
_cell.length_a   1.000
_cell.length_b   1.000
_cell.length_c   1.000
_cell.angle_alpha   90.00
_cell.angle_beta   90.00
_cell.angle_gamma   90.00
#
_symmetry.space_group_name_H-M   'P 1'
#
loop_
_entity.id
_entity.type
_entity.pdbx_description
1 polymer ?
#
loop_
_entity_poly.entity_id
_entity_poly.type
_entity_poly.pdbx_seq_one_letter_code
_entity_poly.pdbx_strand_id
1 'polypeptide(L)'
;MESLQIPYRAVVIGATGGLGAAFVDHMENDPNCERVVGLGRQSTPPVDLLDEASIEHAATWLRDQAAEWDLILDATGILTIDGHGPEKRLRDLDPTIMGRAFAINAIGPALLFKHLAPLLPRGRKGILATLSARVGSIEDNHLGGWVSYRASKAALNQIVRTTALELRFSHRHALVIALQPGTCDTRLSEPYRSRASEVLSPEYASERLLGVLDHLQADQSGSFHDFEGQRLPF
;
A
#
# COMPACT_ATOMS: atom_id res chain seq x y z
N MET A 1 13.30 5.13 -10.88
CA MET A 1 12.01 5.58 -11.45
C MET A 1 12.24 6.79 -12.32
N GLU A 2 11.89 6.71 -13.61
CA GLU A 2 12.23 7.74 -14.62
C GLU A 2 11.11 8.77 -14.83
N SER A 3 9.87 8.40 -14.50
CA SER A 3 8.71 9.29 -14.67
C SER A 3 8.53 10.33 -13.55
N LEU A 4 9.22 10.17 -12.44
CA LEU A 4 9.30 11.17 -11.39
C LEU A 4 10.34 12.24 -11.70
N GLN A 5 10.21 13.39 -11.05
CA GLN A 5 11.27 14.40 -11.13
C GLN A 5 12.56 13.86 -10.49
N ILE A 6 13.66 13.93 -11.21
CA ILE A 6 14.96 13.46 -10.75
C ILE A 6 15.77 14.63 -10.17
N PRO A 7 16.35 14.49 -8.98
CA PRO A 7 16.21 13.36 -8.08
C PRO A 7 14.86 13.33 -7.34
N TYR A 8 14.31 12.13 -7.10
CA TYR A 8 13.05 11.96 -6.36
C TYR A 8 13.26 11.53 -4.91
N ARG A 9 12.25 11.76 -4.06
CA ARG A 9 12.23 11.35 -2.65
C ARG A 9 11.07 10.39 -2.40
N ALA A 10 11.31 9.37 -1.58
CA ALA A 10 10.34 8.33 -1.30
C ALA A 10 10.14 8.07 0.20
N VAL A 11 8.91 7.66 0.54
CA VAL A 11 8.54 7.16 1.87
C VAL A 11 7.92 5.78 1.73
N VAL A 12 8.36 4.83 2.54
CA VAL A 12 7.78 3.48 2.62
C VAL A 12 7.27 3.24 4.02
N ILE A 13 5.95 3.08 4.18
CA ILE A 13 5.34 2.68 5.44
C ILE A 13 5.24 1.15 5.49
N GLY A 14 5.62 0.55 6.62
CA GLY A 14 5.74 -0.91 6.72
C GLY A 14 7.10 -1.43 6.22
N ALA A 15 8.13 -0.59 6.28
CA ALA A 15 9.49 -0.84 5.77
C ALA A 15 10.19 -2.07 6.36
N THR A 16 9.73 -2.60 7.49
CA THR A 16 10.30 -3.83 8.11
C THR A 16 9.61 -5.11 7.64
N GLY A 17 8.54 -5.00 6.85
CA GLY A 17 7.89 -6.15 6.21
C GLY A 17 8.68 -6.63 4.99
N GLY A 18 8.44 -7.87 4.52
CA GLY A 18 9.19 -8.43 3.38
C GLY A 18 9.16 -7.55 2.13
N LEU A 19 7.95 -7.14 1.68
CA LEU A 19 7.82 -6.23 0.53
C LEU A 19 8.29 -4.80 0.85
N GLY A 20 7.99 -4.29 2.05
CA GLY A 20 8.41 -2.96 2.46
C GLY A 20 9.93 -2.80 2.47
N ALA A 21 10.67 -3.79 2.98
CA ALA A 21 12.12 -3.82 2.96
C ALA A 21 12.66 -3.88 1.53
N ALA A 22 12.09 -4.74 0.67
CA ALA A 22 12.50 -4.84 -0.73
C ALA A 22 12.27 -3.53 -1.51
N PHE A 23 11.18 -2.79 -1.24
CA PHE A 23 10.98 -1.45 -1.81
C PHE A 23 12.05 -0.47 -1.36
N VAL A 24 12.40 -0.46 -0.06
CA VAL A 24 13.47 0.40 0.45
C VAL A 24 14.79 0.06 -0.23
N ASP A 25 15.17 -1.21 -0.28
CA ASP A 25 16.41 -1.68 -0.91
C ASP A 25 16.50 -1.26 -2.39
N HIS A 26 15.42 -1.40 -3.16
CA HIS A 26 15.39 -0.95 -4.57
C HIS A 26 15.59 0.56 -4.69
N MET A 27 14.96 1.35 -3.82
CA MET A 27 15.07 2.81 -3.88
C MET A 27 16.43 3.31 -3.39
N GLU A 28 17.05 2.66 -2.40
CA GLU A 28 18.42 2.97 -1.95
C GLU A 28 19.45 2.70 -3.05
N ASN A 29 19.19 1.74 -3.93
CA ASN A 29 20.06 1.39 -5.05
C ASN A 29 19.68 2.11 -6.37
N ASP A 30 18.61 2.90 -6.41
CA ASP A 30 18.23 3.71 -7.57
C ASP A 30 19.03 5.03 -7.58
N PRO A 31 19.92 5.26 -8.58
CA PRO A 31 20.71 6.49 -8.65
C PRO A 31 19.85 7.76 -8.80
N ASN A 32 18.58 7.61 -9.19
CA ASN A 32 17.61 8.70 -9.31
C ASN A 32 16.91 9.04 -7.99
N CYS A 33 17.04 8.19 -6.95
CA CYS A 33 16.47 8.41 -5.64
C CYS A 33 17.45 9.20 -4.77
N GLU A 34 17.09 10.42 -4.41
CA GLU A 34 17.89 11.25 -3.50
C GLU A 34 17.80 10.72 -2.05
N ARG A 35 16.61 10.26 -1.68
CA ARG A 35 16.33 9.82 -0.32
C ARG A 35 15.13 8.90 -0.27
N VAL A 36 15.28 7.79 0.43
CA VAL A 36 14.14 6.96 0.88
C VAL A 36 14.08 6.93 2.40
N VAL A 37 12.86 7.03 2.95
CA VAL A 37 12.59 6.94 4.38
C VAL A 37 11.68 5.75 4.63
N GLY A 38 12.18 4.76 5.36
CA GLY A 38 11.41 3.61 5.81
C GLY A 38 10.81 3.85 7.20
N LEU A 39 9.47 3.79 7.31
CA LEU A 39 8.75 3.97 8.57
C LEU A 39 7.94 2.72 8.96
N GLY A 40 7.75 2.54 10.25
CA GLY A 40 6.99 1.46 10.84
C GLY A 40 6.93 1.57 12.35
N ARG A 41 6.44 0.55 13.05
CA ARG A 41 6.24 0.60 14.51
C ARG A 41 7.54 0.75 15.32
N GLN A 42 8.68 0.39 14.76
CA GLN A 42 9.99 0.45 15.43
C GLN A 42 10.90 1.55 14.85
N SER A 43 10.41 2.35 13.91
CA SER A 43 11.17 3.48 13.37
C SER A 43 11.17 4.68 14.31
N THR A 44 11.96 5.69 13.95
CA THR A 44 11.96 6.98 14.63
C THR A 44 11.71 8.08 13.60
N PRO A 45 10.51 8.71 13.61
CA PRO A 45 9.38 8.44 14.51
C PRO A 45 8.68 7.10 14.21
N PRO A 46 7.98 6.51 15.21
CA PRO A 46 7.19 5.31 14.99
C PRO A 46 5.90 5.60 14.23
N VAL A 47 5.40 4.62 13.46
CA VAL A 47 4.09 4.66 12.81
C VAL A 47 3.30 3.42 13.21
N ASP A 48 2.24 3.62 13.97
CA ASP A 48 1.26 2.59 14.31
C ASP A 48 -0.10 2.95 13.65
N LEU A 49 -0.61 2.05 12.84
CA LEU A 49 -1.88 2.23 12.12
C LEU A 49 -3.10 2.29 13.05
N LEU A 50 -2.95 1.86 14.30
CA LEU A 50 -4.00 1.92 15.33
C LEU A 50 -3.92 3.18 16.18
N ASP A 51 -2.90 4.02 15.96
CA ASP A 51 -2.68 5.29 16.67
C ASP A 51 -2.50 6.43 15.65
N GLU A 52 -3.59 7.18 15.42
CA GLU A 52 -3.56 8.32 14.49
C GLU A 52 -2.53 9.38 14.89
N ALA A 53 -2.30 9.60 16.20
CA ALA A 53 -1.34 10.59 16.65
C ALA A 53 0.10 10.23 16.23
N SER A 54 0.44 8.94 16.18
CA SER A 54 1.74 8.49 15.67
C SER A 54 1.91 8.78 14.18
N ILE A 55 0.83 8.64 13.39
CA ILE A 55 0.81 8.94 11.94
C ILE A 55 0.97 10.44 11.71
N GLU A 56 0.24 11.26 12.45
CA GLU A 56 0.32 12.73 12.37
C GLU A 56 1.72 13.23 12.75
N HIS A 57 2.31 12.68 13.81
CA HIS A 57 3.68 12.99 14.21
C HIS A 57 4.67 12.64 13.11
N ALA A 58 4.57 11.44 12.52
CA ALA A 58 5.43 11.03 11.41
C ALA A 58 5.27 11.94 10.19
N ALA A 59 4.04 12.34 9.83
CA ALA A 59 3.78 13.27 8.74
C ALA A 59 4.39 14.65 9.00
N THR A 60 4.33 15.14 10.23
CA THR A 60 4.97 16.40 10.64
C THR A 60 6.49 16.29 10.53
N TRP A 61 7.07 15.22 11.05
CA TRP A 61 8.50 14.96 10.94
C TRP A 61 8.96 14.87 9.47
N LEU A 62 8.20 14.19 8.60
CA LEU A 62 8.51 14.11 7.16
C LEU A 62 8.48 15.49 6.48
N ARG A 63 7.54 16.37 6.86
CA ARG A 63 7.45 17.75 6.37
C ARG A 63 8.68 18.58 6.75
N ASP A 64 9.22 18.36 7.94
CA ASP A 64 10.44 19.01 8.42
C ASP A 64 11.71 18.50 7.68
N GLN A 65 11.66 17.25 7.17
CA GLN A 65 12.76 16.66 6.41
C GLN A 65 12.81 17.13 4.94
N ALA A 66 11.63 17.31 4.32
CA ALA A 66 11.48 17.77 2.95
C ALA A 66 10.11 18.37 2.72
N ALA A 67 10.03 19.41 1.87
CA ALA A 67 8.76 20.06 1.54
C ALA A 67 7.79 19.14 0.78
N GLU A 68 8.33 18.24 -0.06
CA GLU A 68 7.54 17.33 -0.90
C GLU A 68 8.21 15.95 -0.96
N TRP A 69 7.37 14.92 -1.13
CA TRP A 69 7.75 13.52 -1.31
C TRP A 69 7.09 12.99 -2.57
N ASP A 70 7.88 12.53 -3.52
CA ASP A 70 7.42 12.18 -4.87
C ASP A 70 6.74 10.80 -4.91
N LEU A 71 7.16 9.89 -4.04
CA LEU A 71 6.59 8.55 -3.88
C LEU A 71 6.31 8.26 -2.41
N ILE A 72 5.06 7.96 -2.10
CA ILE A 72 4.62 7.49 -0.78
C ILE A 72 3.98 6.13 -0.97
N LEU A 73 4.59 5.09 -0.38
CA LEU A 73 4.17 3.71 -0.53
C LEU A 73 3.75 3.12 0.83
N ASP A 74 2.50 2.72 0.94
CA ASP A 74 2.00 1.93 2.06
C ASP A 74 2.13 0.43 1.74
N ALA A 75 3.11 -0.22 2.38
CA ALA A 75 3.37 -1.65 2.30
C ALA A 75 2.83 -2.41 3.53
N THR A 76 1.84 -1.84 4.22
CA THR A 76 1.26 -2.45 5.41
C THR A 76 0.13 -3.43 5.08
N GLY A 77 -0.18 -4.28 6.03
CA GLY A 77 -1.32 -5.20 5.96
C GLY A 77 -1.22 -6.36 6.93
N ILE A 78 -2.37 -6.97 7.21
CA ILE A 78 -2.47 -8.13 8.05
C ILE A 78 -3.46 -9.14 7.46
N LEU A 79 -3.17 -10.44 7.59
CA LEU A 79 -4.02 -11.53 7.13
C LEU A 79 -4.35 -12.51 8.26
N THR A 80 -3.38 -12.79 9.12
CA THR A 80 -3.57 -13.59 10.33
C THR A 80 -3.58 -12.67 11.55
N ILE A 81 -4.63 -12.71 12.35
CA ILE A 81 -4.87 -11.81 13.49
C ILE A 81 -4.96 -12.64 14.76
N ASP A 82 -4.06 -12.39 15.73
CA ASP A 82 -4.01 -13.09 17.01
C ASP A 82 -4.01 -14.63 16.86
N GLY A 83 -3.30 -15.14 15.86
CA GLY A 83 -3.23 -16.57 15.53
C GLY A 83 -4.44 -17.09 14.71
N HIS A 84 -5.45 -16.27 14.47
CA HIS A 84 -6.60 -16.64 13.65
C HIS A 84 -6.34 -16.28 12.19
N GLY A 85 -6.35 -17.30 11.33
CA GLY A 85 -6.34 -17.11 9.89
C GLY A 85 -7.69 -16.63 9.37
N PRO A 86 -7.78 -16.20 8.08
CA PRO A 86 -9.01 -15.71 7.50
C PRO A 86 -10.09 -16.82 7.46
N GLU A 87 -11.33 -16.42 7.67
CA GLU A 87 -12.49 -17.30 7.82
C GLU A 87 -12.77 -18.10 6.54
N LYS A 88 -13.07 -19.36 6.69
CA LYS A 88 -13.47 -20.22 5.55
C LYS A 88 -14.97 -20.23 5.30
N ARG A 89 -15.78 -19.92 6.31
CA ARG A 89 -17.26 -19.99 6.28
C ARG A 89 -17.85 -18.81 7.06
N LEU A 90 -19.07 -18.39 6.73
CA LEU A 90 -19.76 -17.29 7.43
C LEU A 90 -19.92 -17.56 8.94
N ARG A 91 -20.11 -18.81 9.34
CA ARG A 91 -20.24 -19.17 10.77
C ARG A 91 -18.94 -19.00 11.57
N ASP A 92 -17.81 -18.86 10.90
CA ASP A 92 -16.50 -18.68 11.53
C ASP A 92 -16.18 -17.17 11.74
N LEU A 93 -17.13 -16.28 11.38
CA LEU A 93 -16.99 -14.84 11.56
C LEU A 93 -16.90 -14.47 13.04
N ASP A 94 -15.87 -13.71 13.38
CA ASP A 94 -15.71 -13.06 14.67
C ASP A 94 -15.67 -11.54 14.48
N PRO A 95 -16.59 -10.77 15.09
CA PRO A 95 -16.66 -9.32 14.92
C PRO A 95 -15.40 -8.59 15.42
N THR A 96 -14.71 -9.13 16.43
CA THR A 96 -13.47 -8.54 16.95
C THR A 96 -12.33 -8.69 15.96
N ILE A 97 -12.16 -9.91 15.40
CA ILE A 97 -11.17 -10.19 14.36
C ILE A 97 -11.45 -9.36 13.11
N MET A 98 -12.72 -9.31 12.68
CA MET A 98 -13.13 -8.47 11.54
C MET A 98 -12.83 -6.99 11.80
N GLY A 99 -13.17 -6.47 12.98
CA GLY A 99 -12.88 -5.09 13.37
C GLY A 99 -11.38 -4.78 13.28
N ARG A 100 -10.51 -5.69 13.74
CA ARG A 100 -9.05 -5.52 13.63
C ARG A 100 -8.54 -5.60 12.19
N ALA A 101 -9.13 -6.47 11.36
CA ALA A 101 -8.81 -6.51 9.93
C ALA A 101 -9.10 -5.17 9.26
N PHE A 102 -10.26 -4.58 9.52
CA PHE A 102 -10.63 -3.25 9.00
C PHE A 102 -9.73 -2.15 9.56
N ALA A 103 -9.43 -2.17 10.86
CA ALA A 103 -8.58 -1.17 11.49
C ALA A 103 -7.20 -1.10 10.81
N ILE A 104 -6.59 -2.25 10.51
CA ILE A 104 -5.23 -2.30 9.95
C ILE A 104 -5.23 -2.21 8.41
N ASN A 105 -6.15 -2.89 7.72
CA ASN A 105 -6.11 -2.98 6.25
C ASN A 105 -6.89 -1.86 5.54
N ALA A 106 -7.73 -1.09 6.24
CA ALA A 106 -8.54 -0.04 5.63
C ALA A 106 -8.42 1.29 6.39
N ILE A 107 -8.75 1.33 7.70
CA ILE A 107 -8.77 2.57 8.47
C ILE A 107 -7.35 3.15 8.59
N GLY A 108 -6.36 2.34 8.96
CA GLY A 108 -4.96 2.77 9.05
C GLY A 108 -4.43 3.38 7.75
N PRO A 109 -4.55 2.70 6.59
CA PRO A 109 -4.23 3.28 5.28
C PRO A 109 -5.00 4.57 4.96
N ALA A 110 -6.28 4.68 5.32
CA ALA A 110 -7.05 5.92 5.15
C ALA A 110 -6.44 7.07 5.98
N LEU A 111 -6.02 6.81 7.22
CA LEU A 111 -5.34 7.78 8.06
C LEU A 111 -3.94 8.13 7.52
N LEU A 112 -3.20 7.15 6.98
CA LEU A 112 -1.96 7.45 6.25
C LEU A 112 -2.22 8.41 5.09
N PHE A 113 -3.25 8.16 4.27
CA PHE A 113 -3.60 9.03 3.15
C PHE A 113 -3.99 10.43 3.62
N LYS A 114 -4.80 10.55 4.69
CA LYS A 114 -5.18 11.82 5.30
C LYS A 114 -3.97 12.70 5.63
N HIS A 115 -2.94 12.12 6.26
CA HIS A 115 -1.80 12.87 6.76
C HIS A 115 -0.64 12.98 5.77
N LEU A 116 -0.48 12.02 4.84
CA LEU A 116 0.66 11.96 3.92
C LEU A 116 0.34 12.51 2.51
N ALA A 117 -0.91 12.42 2.03
CA ALA A 117 -1.26 12.97 0.72
C ALA A 117 -0.92 14.47 0.56
N PRO A 118 -1.04 15.33 1.60
CA PRO A 118 -0.62 16.72 1.51
C PRO A 118 0.89 16.94 1.28
N LEU A 119 1.71 15.90 1.45
CA LEU A 119 3.16 15.93 1.23
C LEU A 119 3.54 15.64 -0.23
N LEU A 120 2.57 15.23 -1.06
CA LEU A 120 2.81 15.02 -2.49
C LEU A 120 3.05 16.35 -3.22
N PRO A 121 3.84 16.36 -4.30
CA PRO A 121 4.01 17.54 -5.14
C PRO A 121 2.70 17.91 -5.85
N ARG A 122 2.42 19.22 -5.94
CA ARG A 122 1.20 19.74 -6.61
C ARG A 122 1.37 19.97 -8.09
N GLY A 123 2.58 20.35 -8.51
CA GLY A 123 2.88 20.82 -9.88
C GLY A 123 3.43 19.75 -10.82
N ARG A 124 3.70 18.55 -10.31
CA ARG A 124 4.31 17.44 -11.04
C ARG A 124 3.77 16.10 -10.57
N LYS A 125 4.18 15.02 -11.23
CA LYS A 125 3.80 13.65 -10.84
C LYS A 125 4.24 13.38 -9.40
N GLY A 126 3.29 12.95 -8.58
CA GLY A 126 3.50 12.38 -7.25
C GLY A 126 2.69 11.09 -7.14
N ILE A 127 3.16 10.12 -6.38
CA ILE A 127 2.54 8.80 -6.28
C ILE A 127 2.23 8.50 -4.82
N LEU A 128 0.97 8.16 -4.54
CA LEU A 128 0.50 7.57 -3.30
C LEU A 128 -0.02 6.17 -3.62
N ALA A 129 0.72 5.14 -3.25
CA ALA A 129 0.36 3.77 -3.54
C ALA A 129 0.17 2.95 -2.27
N THR A 130 -0.71 1.95 -2.30
CA THR A 130 -0.91 1.00 -1.21
C THR A 130 -1.02 -0.43 -1.72
N LEU A 131 -0.51 -1.38 -0.93
CA LEU A 131 -0.66 -2.80 -1.22
C LEU A 131 -2.08 -3.28 -0.87
N SER A 132 -2.86 -3.55 -1.90
CA SER A 132 -4.14 -4.23 -1.80
C SER A 132 -3.99 -5.73 -2.07
N ALA A 133 -5.05 -6.40 -2.44
CA ALA A 133 -5.03 -7.80 -2.80
C ALA A 133 -6.15 -8.09 -3.81
N ARG A 134 -5.89 -8.99 -4.78
CA ARG A 134 -6.89 -9.41 -5.77
C ARG A 134 -8.19 -9.89 -5.14
N VAL A 135 -8.08 -10.54 -3.98
CA VAL A 135 -9.24 -10.99 -3.21
C VAL A 135 -10.10 -9.83 -2.66
N GLY A 136 -9.65 -8.58 -2.70
CA GLY A 136 -10.42 -7.38 -2.41
C GLY A 136 -11.31 -6.92 -3.58
N SER A 137 -11.15 -7.49 -4.77
CA SER A 137 -12.07 -7.25 -5.88
C SER A 137 -13.41 -7.93 -5.62
N ILE A 138 -14.50 -7.17 -5.77
CA ILE A 138 -15.87 -7.68 -5.64
C ILE A 138 -16.25 -8.47 -6.89
N GLU A 139 -15.88 -7.94 -8.07
CA GLU A 139 -16.20 -8.56 -9.36
C GLU A 139 -15.43 -9.87 -9.59
N ASP A 140 -14.16 -9.95 -9.17
CA ASP A 140 -13.30 -11.14 -9.35
C ASP A 140 -13.46 -12.18 -8.22
N ASN A 141 -14.50 -12.03 -7.36
CA ASN A 141 -14.74 -12.95 -6.26
C ASN A 141 -15.57 -14.15 -6.67
N HIS A 142 -14.90 -15.18 -7.21
CA HIS A 142 -15.52 -16.45 -7.59
C HIS A 142 -15.31 -17.58 -6.56
N LEU A 143 -14.42 -17.39 -5.57
CA LEU A 143 -14.03 -18.43 -4.62
C LEU A 143 -14.72 -18.32 -3.25
N GLY A 144 -15.13 -17.12 -2.85
CA GLY A 144 -15.66 -16.87 -1.50
C GLY A 144 -14.63 -17.07 -0.38
N GLY A 145 -15.13 -17.22 0.85
CA GLY A 145 -14.28 -17.29 2.06
C GLY A 145 -13.52 -16.00 2.36
N TRP A 146 -12.72 -15.99 3.43
CA TRP A 146 -11.87 -14.87 3.84
C TRP A 146 -12.63 -13.55 3.99
N VAL A 147 -13.83 -13.60 4.55
CA VAL A 147 -14.79 -12.48 4.54
C VAL A 147 -14.19 -11.20 5.10
N SER A 148 -13.57 -11.26 6.29
CA SER A 148 -12.97 -10.08 6.92
C SER A 148 -11.83 -9.49 6.09
N TYR A 149 -10.96 -10.35 5.54
CA TYR A 149 -9.83 -9.88 4.72
C TYR A 149 -10.31 -9.29 3.40
N ARG A 150 -11.18 -10.01 2.66
CA ARG A 150 -11.75 -9.50 1.39
C ARG A 150 -12.46 -8.18 1.58
N ALA A 151 -13.36 -8.11 2.59
CA ALA A 151 -14.11 -6.89 2.86
C ALA A 151 -13.20 -5.72 3.26
N SER A 152 -12.15 -5.96 4.07
CA SER A 152 -11.20 -4.91 4.42
C SER A 152 -10.38 -4.40 3.21
N LYS A 153 -9.99 -5.30 2.29
CA LYS A 153 -9.27 -4.90 1.07
C LYS A 153 -10.19 -4.26 0.03
N ALA A 154 -11.46 -4.64 -0.05
CA ALA A 154 -12.48 -3.94 -0.84
C ALA A 154 -12.71 -2.51 -0.30
N ALA A 155 -12.77 -2.33 1.02
CA ALA A 155 -12.84 -1.02 1.65
C ALA A 155 -11.60 -0.18 1.33
N LEU A 156 -10.40 -0.75 1.36
CA LEU A 156 -9.16 -0.07 0.94
C LEU A 156 -9.23 0.36 -0.53
N ASN A 157 -9.71 -0.50 -1.43
CA ASN A 157 -9.88 -0.17 -2.84
C ASN A 157 -10.84 1.03 -3.03
N GLN A 158 -11.95 1.08 -2.26
CA GLN A 158 -12.87 2.23 -2.26
C GLN A 158 -12.19 3.50 -1.73
N ILE A 159 -11.38 3.41 -0.69
CA ILE A 159 -10.61 4.53 -0.14
C ILE A 159 -9.64 5.07 -1.18
N VAL A 160 -8.89 4.22 -1.87
CA VAL A 160 -8.00 4.60 -2.98
C VAL A 160 -8.77 5.38 -4.05
N ARG A 161 -9.92 4.84 -4.48
CA ARG A 161 -10.75 5.50 -5.50
C ARG A 161 -11.26 6.87 -5.06
N THR A 162 -11.73 6.97 -3.82
CA THR A 162 -12.26 8.23 -3.26
C THR A 162 -11.17 9.27 -3.11
N THR A 163 -10.02 8.89 -2.56
CA THR A 163 -8.86 9.79 -2.41
C THR A 163 -8.36 10.31 -3.76
N ALA A 164 -8.30 9.45 -4.79
CA ALA A 164 -7.91 9.87 -6.13
C ALA A 164 -8.85 10.94 -6.70
N LEU A 165 -10.15 10.81 -6.47
CA LEU A 165 -11.15 11.79 -6.92
C LEU A 165 -11.01 13.12 -6.20
N GLU A 166 -10.71 13.10 -4.90
CA GLU A 166 -10.50 14.30 -4.10
C GLU A 166 -9.22 15.03 -4.53
N LEU A 167 -8.11 14.31 -4.69
CA LEU A 167 -6.83 14.92 -5.03
C LEU A 167 -6.79 15.55 -6.43
N ARG A 168 -7.72 15.25 -7.32
CA ARG A 168 -7.84 15.92 -8.63
C ARG A 168 -7.93 17.45 -8.53
N PHE A 169 -8.47 17.96 -7.43
CA PHE A 169 -8.65 19.41 -7.25
C PHE A 169 -7.40 20.11 -6.73
N SER A 170 -6.57 19.40 -5.95
CA SER A 170 -5.40 19.99 -5.29
C SER A 170 -4.05 19.50 -5.84
N HIS A 171 -4.01 18.25 -6.34
CA HIS A 171 -2.81 17.57 -6.82
C HIS A 171 -3.11 16.90 -8.18
N ARG A 172 -3.26 17.70 -9.23
CA ARG A 172 -3.74 17.26 -10.57
C ARG A 172 -2.89 16.16 -11.21
N HIS A 173 -1.64 16.05 -10.82
CA HIS A 173 -0.69 15.09 -11.36
C HIS A 173 -0.45 13.91 -10.41
N ALA A 174 -1.18 13.85 -9.28
CA ALA A 174 -1.04 12.77 -8.33
C ALA A 174 -1.71 11.48 -8.81
N LEU A 175 -1.00 10.38 -8.62
CA LEU A 175 -1.47 9.03 -8.78
C LEU A 175 -1.79 8.43 -7.41
N VAL A 176 -3.03 8.01 -7.18
CA VAL A 176 -3.42 7.21 -6.00
C VAL A 176 -3.75 5.81 -6.49
N ILE A 177 -2.96 4.81 -6.13
CA ILE A 177 -2.99 3.48 -6.77
C ILE A 177 -3.08 2.37 -5.72
N ALA A 178 -3.99 1.42 -5.95
CA ALA A 178 -3.98 0.13 -5.29
C ALA A 178 -3.12 -0.86 -6.10
N LEU A 179 -2.28 -1.65 -5.42
CA LEU A 179 -1.36 -2.60 -6.02
C LEU A 179 -1.61 -4.02 -5.52
N GLN A 180 -1.60 -5.00 -6.41
CA GLN A 180 -1.60 -6.43 -6.12
C GLN A 180 -0.19 -7.00 -6.38
N PRO A 181 0.54 -7.38 -5.33
CA PRO A 181 1.92 -7.85 -5.48
C PRO A 181 2.07 -9.30 -5.94
N GLY A 182 0.98 -10.02 -6.16
CA GLY A 182 1.02 -11.49 -6.26
C GLY A 182 1.12 -12.15 -4.87
N THR A 183 1.36 -13.46 -4.84
CA THR A 183 1.70 -14.16 -3.60
C THR A 183 3.22 -14.10 -3.41
N CYS A 184 3.69 -13.28 -2.47
CA CYS A 184 5.12 -13.09 -2.22
C CYS A 184 5.60 -13.96 -1.05
N ASP A 185 6.86 -14.37 -1.07
CA ASP A 185 7.50 -15.10 0.02
C ASP A 185 7.77 -14.17 1.22
N THR A 186 6.73 -13.97 2.04
CA THR A 186 6.77 -13.11 3.22
C THR A 186 6.11 -13.83 4.39
N ARG A 187 6.34 -13.32 5.61
CA ARG A 187 5.66 -13.83 6.82
C ARG A 187 4.13 -13.77 6.71
N LEU A 188 3.58 -12.76 6.02
CA LEU A 188 2.13 -12.60 5.85
C LEU A 188 1.52 -13.74 5.05
N SER A 189 2.17 -14.17 3.98
CA SER A 189 1.68 -15.20 3.05
C SER A 189 2.06 -16.63 3.46
N GLU A 190 3.05 -16.80 4.34
CA GLU A 190 3.65 -18.08 4.70
C GLU A 190 2.63 -19.21 4.95
N PRO A 191 1.53 -19.01 5.73
CA PRO A 191 0.55 -20.07 5.97
C PRO A 191 -0.29 -20.45 4.74
N TYR A 192 -0.24 -19.67 3.67
CA TYR A 192 -1.13 -19.77 2.51
C TYR A 192 -0.42 -20.07 1.21
N ARG A 193 0.92 -20.02 1.16
CA ARG A 193 1.76 -20.20 -0.04
C ARG A 193 1.53 -21.52 -0.76
N SER A 194 1.24 -22.60 -0.02
CA SER A 194 1.02 -23.93 -0.62
C SER A 194 -0.19 -24.02 -1.57
N ARG A 195 -1.04 -22.99 -1.59
CA ARG A 195 -2.22 -22.88 -2.45
C ARG A 195 -2.03 -21.92 -3.62
N ALA A 196 -0.92 -21.20 -3.64
CA ALA A 196 -0.61 -20.28 -4.71
C ALA A 196 -0.09 -21.05 -5.95
N SER A 197 -0.48 -20.63 -7.13
CA SER A 197 0.06 -21.14 -8.39
C SER A 197 1.53 -20.77 -8.57
N GLU A 198 1.90 -19.63 -8.02
CA GLU A 198 3.25 -19.07 -8.06
C GLU A 198 3.53 -18.30 -6.77
N VAL A 199 4.77 -18.36 -6.30
CA VAL A 199 5.26 -17.58 -5.15
C VAL A 199 6.44 -16.76 -5.62
N LEU A 200 6.29 -15.43 -5.55
CA LEU A 200 7.30 -14.48 -6.00
C LEU A 200 8.25 -14.13 -4.85
N SER A 201 9.50 -13.80 -5.17
CA SER A 201 10.36 -13.17 -4.19
C SER A 201 9.90 -11.72 -3.93
N PRO A 202 10.09 -11.17 -2.72
CA PRO A 202 9.79 -9.78 -2.43
C PRO A 202 10.52 -8.80 -3.36
N GLU A 203 11.77 -9.11 -3.72
CA GLU A 203 12.62 -8.31 -4.59
C GLU A 203 12.01 -8.24 -5.99
N TYR A 204 11.66 -9.38 -6.57
CA TYR A 204 11.03 -9.43 -7.90
C TYR A 204 9.68 -8.69 -7.91
N ALA A 205 8.82 -8.95 -6.91
CA ALA A 205 7.52 -8.30 -6.84
C ALA A 205 7.64 -6.77 -6.66
N SER A 206 8.56 -6.29 -5.81
CA SER A 206 8.77 -4.86 -5.59
C SER A 206 9.34 -4.16 -6.83
N GLU A 207 10.30 -4.76 -7.53
CA GLU A 207 10.82 -4.26 -8.81
C GLU A 207 9.70 -4.09 -9.85
N ARG A 208 8.89 -5.14 -10.02
CA ARG A 208 7.77 -5.12 -10.97
C ARG A 208 6.75 -4.03 -10.63
N LEU A 209 6.37 -3.90 -9.35
CA LEU A 209 5.42 -2.90 -8.90
C LEU A 209 5.94 -1.47 -9.06
N LEU A 210 7.22 -1.21 -8.78
CA LEU A 210 7.84 0.09 -9.07
C LEU A 210 7.82 0.41 -10.56
N GLY A 211 8.11 -0.58 -11.41
CA GLY A 211 7.98 -0.45 -12.87
C GLY A 211 6.55 -0.10 -13.30
N VAL A 212 5.53 -0.74 -12.71
CA VAL A 212 4.13 -0.42 -12.97
C VAL A 212 3.82 1.03 -12.60
N LEU A 213 4.19 1.46 -11.38
CA LEU A 213 3.98 2.84 -10.92
C LEU A 213 4.69 3.87 -11.80
N ASP A 214 5.86 3.53 -12.33
CA ASP A 214 6.62 4.42 -13.21
C ASP A 214 5.90 4.67 -14.53
N HIS A 215 5.25 3.65 -15.10
CA HIS A 215 4.53 3.75 -16.38
C HIS A 215 3.15 4.40 -16.28
N LEU A 216 2.48 4.35 -15.12
CA LEU A 216 1.13 4.90 -14.95
C LEU A 216 1.09 6.43 -15.11
N GLN A 217 -0.02 6.93 -15.67
CA GLN A 217 -0.26 8.35 -15.89
C GLN A 217 -1.40 8.86 -14.99
N ALA A 218 -1.52 10.19 -14.85
CA ALA A 218 -2.47 10.82 -13.93
C ALA A 218 -3.94 10.46 -14.19
N ASP A 219 -4.33 10.16 -15.40
CA ASP A 219 -5.68 9.73 -15.79
C ASP A 219 -6.03 8.32 -15.28
N GLN A 220 -5.02 7.54 -14.91
CA GLN A 220 -5.17 6.21 -14.30
C GLN A 220 -5.25 6.26 -12.76
N SER A 221 -5.23 7.46 -12.16
CA SER A 221 -5.37 7.62 -10.71
C SER A 221 -6.71 7.05 -10.21
N GLY A 222 -6.68 6.37 -9.07
CA GLY A 222 -7.83 5.68 -8.51
C GLY A 222 -8.10 4.32 -9.16
N SER A 223 -7.10 3.66 -9.69
CA SER A 223 -7.19 2.32 -10.27
C SER A 223 -6.43 1.28 -9.44
N PHE A 224 -6.63 0.01 -9.79
CA PHE A 224 -6.05 -1.15 -9.16
C PHE A 224 -5.26 -1.96 -10.19
N HIS A 225 -3.99 -2.24 -9.91
CA HIS A 225 -3.09 -2.95 -10.84
C HIS A 225 -2.35 -4.08 -10.15
N ASP A 226 -2.08 -5.15 -10.89
CA ASP A 226 -1.18 -6.20 -10.45
C ASP A 226 0.30 -5.91 -10.81
N PHE A 227 1.20 -6.79 -10.39
CA PHE A 227 2.64 -6.67 -10.61
C PHE A 227 3.05 -6.82 -12.10
N GLU A 228 2.15 -7.27 -12.96
CA GLU A 228 2.36 -7.33 -14.41
C GLU A 228 1.86 -6.05 -15.12
N GLY A 229 1.22 -5.14 -14.38
CA GLY A 229 0.64 -3.90 -14.90
C GLY A 229 -0.78 -4.07 -15.41
N GLN A 230 -1.38 -5.25 -15.26
CA GLN A 230 -2.76 -5.47 -15.64
C GLN A 230 -3.68 -4.70 -14.70
N ARG A 231 -4.63 -3.93 -15.27
CA ARG A 231 -5.68 -3.29 -14.49
C ARG A 231 -6.68 -4.35 -14.01
N LEU A 232 -6.88 -4.39 -12.70
CA LEU A 232 -7.84 -5.28 -12.05
C LEU A 232 -9.18 -4.57 -11.81
N PRO A 233 -10.31 -5.28 -11.83
CA PRO A 233 -11.58 -4.73 -11.37
C PRO A 233 -11.59 -4.55 -9.86
N PHE A 234 -12.44 -3.63 -9.37
CA PHE A 234 -12.65 -3.42 -7.93
C PHE A 234 -13.65 -4.38 -7.30
#